data_7dadbf14c1857ea114265845b6ebea62
#
_entry.id   7dadbf14c1857ea114265845b6ebea62
#
_cell.length_a   1.000
_cell.length_b   1.000
_cell.length_c   1.000
_cell.angle_alpha   90.00
_cell.angle_beta   90.00
_cell.angle_gamma   90.00
#
_symmetry.space_group_name_H-M   'P 1'
#
loop_
_entity.id
_entity.type
_entity.pdbx_description
1 polymer ?
#
loop_
_entity_poly.entity_id
_entity_poly.type
_entity_poly.pdbx_seq_one_letter_code
_entity_poly.pdbx_strand_id
1 'polypeptide(L)'
;IIAGISVAQFAFETYLTYRQYRVLKSKKLPAALENEIDNETFVKSTAYSRAKAKFSVFSDAFNLVQRLVAIKFDVLPRLWNFGVRLSQLILPAKWAAVSSVAQSLWFLSVISNFSTVVDLPLSYYQHFVLEEKFGFNKLTKHLWIADTLKGLALGHALGGPVLYGFLKIFEKFETNFLWYICGFIFLVQILAITLIPVFIMPLFNKFTPLEDGPLKKSIHDLAFKLGFPLDKILSLIHISEPTRHAQI
;
A
#
# COMPACT_ATOMS: atom_id res chain seq x y z
N ILE A 1 27.18 8.60 -2.04
CA ILE A 1 26.86 7.65 -0.97
C ILE A 1 25.44 7.11 -1.17
N ILE A 2 24.38 7.96 -1.19
CA ILE A 2 22.97 7.54 -1.30
C ILE A 2 22.72 6.66 -2.55
N ALA A 3 23.20 7.09 -3.72
CA ALA A 3 23.08 6.31 -4.95
C ALA A 3 23.74 4.93 -4.84
N GLY A 4 24.92 4.83 -4.23
CA GLY A 4 25.62 3.57 -4.00
C GLY A 4 24.83 2.63 -3.09
N ILE A 5 24.26 3.11 -2.00
CA ILE A 5 23.40 2.35 -1.10
C ILE A 5 22.15 1.84 -1.85
N SER A 6 21.51 2.69 -2.65
CA SER A 6 20.33 2.30 -3.43
C SER A 6 20.63 1.18 -4.44
N VAL A 7 21.78 1.23 -5.10
CA VAL A 7 22.23 0.17 -6.02
C VAL A 7 22.54 -1.12 -5.27
N ALA A 8 23.23 -1.04 -4.12
CA ALA A 8 23.52 -2.20 -3.29
C ALA A 8 22.26 -2.88 -2.77
N GLN A 9 21.28 -2.09 -2.31
CA GLN A 9 19.97 -2.60 -1.89
C GLN A 9 19.27 -3.33 -3.03
N PHE A 10 19.19 -2.72 -4.21
CA PHE A 10 18.57 -3.33 -5.39
C PHE A 10 19.26 -4.65 -5.77
N ALA A 11 20.59 -4.69 -5.75
CA ALA A 11 21.35 -5.90 -6.06
C ALA A 11 21.04 -7.03 -5.06
N PHE A 12 20.96 -6.70 -3.78
CA PHE A 12 20.63 -7.67 -2.73
C PHE A 12 19.20 -8.20 -2.85
N GLU A 13 18.21 -7.33 -3.02
CA GLU A 13 16.80 -7.71 -3.18
C GLU A 13 16.59 -8.54 -4.46
N THR A 14 17.23 -8.14 -5.57
CA THR A 14 17.22 -8.92 -6.82
C THR A 14 17.84 -10.30 -6.64
N TYR A 15 18.94 -10.41 -5.88
CA TYR A 15 19.56 -11.71 -5.57
C TYR A 15 18.61 -12.61 -4.76
N LEU A 16 17.91 -12.06 -3.77
CA LEU A 16 16.92 -12.84 -2.98
C LEU A 16 15.77 -13.31 -3.86
N THR A 17 15.23 -12.42 -4.69
CA THR A 17 14.14 -12.73 -5.64
C THR A 17 14.58 -13.78 -6.66
N TYR A 18 15.82 -13.71 -7.14
CA TYR A 18 16.38 -14.73 -8.03
C TYR A 18 16.51 -16.10 -7.35
N ARG A 19 16.95 -16.15 -6.09
CA ARG A 19 16.98 -17.41 -5.32
C ARG A 19 15.59 -18.01 -5.18
N GLN A 20 14.58 -17.20 -4.83
CA GLN A 20 13.20 -17.63 -4.75
C GLN A 20 12.68 -18.12 -6.11
N TYR A 21 12.94 -17.37 -7.17
CA TYR A 21 12.58 -17.77 -8.53
C TYR A 21 13.16 -19.13 -8.94
N ARG A 22 14.39 -19.45 -8.52
CA ARG A 22 15.00 -20.77 -8.76
C ARG A 22 14.23 -21.88 -8.06
N VAL A 23 13.80 -21.68 -6.82
CA VAL A 23 12.99 -22.65 -6.07
C VAL A 23 11.64 -22.86 -6.77
N LEU A 24 11.00 -21.78 -7.24
CA LEU A 24 9.73 -21.85 -7.97
C LEU A 24 9.81 -22.53 -9.34
N LYS A 25 11.02 -22.85 -9.85
CA LYS A 25 11.19 -23.72 -11.03
C LYS A 25 11.00 -25.20 -10.74
N SER A 26 11.05 -25.62 -9.48
CA SER A 26 10.77 -27.00 -9.11
C SER A 26 9.33 -27.34 -9.48
N LYS A 27 9.18 -28.45 -10.21
CA LYS A 27 7.87 -28.98 -10.59
C LYS A 27 7.34 -30.03 -9.60
N LYS A 28 8.14 -30.38 -8.58
CA LYS A 28 7.76 -31.38 -7.58
C LYS A 28 6.97 -30.71 -6.48
N LEU A 29 5.77 -31.21 -6.25
CA LEU A 29 4.96 -30.84 -5.10
C LEU A 29 5.71 -31.25 -3.83
N PRO A 30 5.88 -30.39 -2.81
CA PRO A 30 6.43 -30.77 -1.53
C PRO A 30 5.56 -31.86 -0.87
N ALA A 31 6.18 -32.90 -0.31
CA ALA A 31 5.46 -34.01 0.33
C ALA A 31 4.44 -33.56 1.40
N ALA A 32 4.71 -32.43 2.07
CA ALA A 32 3.79 -31.85 3.05
C ALA A 32 2.50 -31.30 2.45
N LEU A 33 2.42 -31.07 1.13
CA LEU A 33 1.26 -30.47 0.44
C LEU A 33 0.56 -31.47 -0.50
N GLU A 34 1.05 -32.70 -0.62
CA GLU A 34 0.51 -33.71 -1.54
C GLU A 34 -0.97 -34.04 -1.29
N ASN A 35 -1.40 -33.97 -0.02
CA ASN A 35 -2.78 -34.25 0.38
C ASN A 35 -3.70 -33.00 0.40
N GLU A 36 -3.14 -31.82 0.26
CA GLU A 36 -3.87 -30.55 0.44
C GLU A 36 -4.09 -29.81 -0.87
N ILE A 37 -3.22 -29.97 -1.86
CA ILE A 37 -3.23 -29.19 -3.09
C ILE A 37 -3.10 -30.10 -4.30
N ASP A 38 -3.97 -29.92 -5.28
CA ASP A 38 -3.89 -30.58 -6.58
C ASP A 38 -2.68 -30.11 -7.40
N ASN A 39 -2.08 -31.03 -8.16
CA ASN A 39 -0.93 -30.74 -9.01
C ASN A 39 -1.17 -29.63 -10.04
N GLU A 40 -2.38 -29.53 -10.58
CA GLU A 40 -2.74 -28.48 -11.54
C GLU A 40 -2.72 -27.10 -10.87
N THR A 41 -3.31 -27.00 -9.69
CA THR A 41 -3.32 -25.78 -8.86
C THR A 41 -1.90 -25.39 -8.47
N PHE A 42 -1.05 -26.34 -8.09
CA PHE A 42 0.35 -26.08 -7.78
C PHE A 42 1.11 -25.52 -8.99
N VAL A 43 0.95 -26.09 -10.17
CA VAL A 43 1.60 -25.63 -11.40
C VAL A 43 1.14 -24.21 -11.77
N LYS A 44 -0.15 -23.90 -11.66
CA LYS A 44 -0.69 -22.55 -11.89
C LYS A 44 -0.15 -21.55 -10.89
N SER A 45 -0.16 -21.90 -9.61
CA SER A 45 0.36 -21.06 -8.52
C SER A 45 1.85 -20.75 -8.68
N THR A 46 2.67 -21.76 -9.00
CA THR A 46 4.10 -21.54 -9.24
C THR A 46 4.37 -20.74 -10.51
N ALA A 47 3.55 -20.91 -11.56
CA ALA A 47 3.65 -20.13 -12.78
C ALA A 47 3.33 -18.64 -12.51
N TYR A 48 2.26 -18.36 -11.75
CA TYR A 48 1.92 -17.01 -11.29
C TYR A 48 3.02 -16.39 -10.43
N SER A 49 3.52 -17.13 -9.44
CA SER A 49 4.59 -16.67 -8.55
C SER A 49 5.87 -16.34 -9.31
N ARG A 50 6.22 -17.13 -10.35
CA ARG A 50 7.35 -16.82 -11.23
C ARG A 50 7.13 -15.55 -12.06
N ALA A 51 5.91 -15.36 -12.59
CA ALA A 51 5.58 -14.16 -13.34
C ALA A 51 5.64 -12.91 -12.44
N LYS A 52 5.10 -13.03 -11.22
CA LYS A 52 5.16 -11.98 -10.19
C LYS A 52 6.60 -11.64 -9.79
N ALA A 53 7.46 -12.65 -9.59
CA ALA A 53 8.87 -12.42 -9.28
C ALA A 53 9.62 -11.68 -10.40
N LYS A 54 9.35 -12.00 -11.68
CA LYS A 54 9.91 -11.25 -12.81
C LYS A 54 9.42 -9.80 -12.84
N PHE A 55 8.13 -9.59 -12.60
CA PHE A 55 7.56 -8.26 -12.56
C PHE A 55 8.12 -7.45 -11.39
N SER A 56 8.31 -8.06 -10.22
CA SER A 56 8.94 -7.41 -9.07
C SER A 56 10.33 -6.88 -9.42
N VAL A 57 11.21 -7.71 -10.01
CA VAL A 57 12.55 -7.27 -10.43
C VAL A 57 12.48 -6.10 -11.43
N PHE A 58 11.53 -6.14 -12.36
CA PHE A 58 11.33 -5.03 -13.30
C PHE A 58 10.87 -3.74 -12.57
N SER A 59 9.90 -3.85 -11.67
CA SER A 59 9.43 -2.72 -10.85
C SER A 59 10.54 -2.14 -9.97
N ASP A 60 11.35 -3.00 -9.35
CA ASP A 60 12.46 -2.59 -8.50
C ASP A 60 13.55 -1.87 -9.31
N ALA A 61 13.82 -2.36 -10.54
CA ALA A 61 14.73 -1.68 -11.47
C ALA A 61 14.19 -0.31 -11.89
N PHE A 62 12.90 -0.22 -12.20
CA PHE A 62 12.24 1.03 -12.54
C PHE A 62 12.31 2.03 -11.38
N ASN A 63 12.03 1.59 -10.15
CA ASN A 63 12.13 2.39 -8.94
C ASN A 63 13.57 2.86 -8.66
N LEU A 64 14.56 1.99 -8.93
CA LEU A 64 15.96 2.39 -8.83
C LEU A 64 16.31 3.50 -9.83
N VAL A 65 15.90 3.33 -11.10
CA VAL A 65 16.12 4.36 -12.14
C VAL A 65 15.47 5.68 -11.74
N GLN A 66 14.21 5.67 -11.28
CA GLN A 66 13.53 6.87 -10.78
C GLN A 66 14.34 7.55 -9.66
N ARG A 67 14.82 6.77 -8.68
CA ARG A 67 15.59 7.26 -7.55
C ARG A 67 16.93 7.89 -7.99
N LEU A 68 17.62 7.24 -8.92
CA LEU A 68 18.88 7.77 -9.48
C LEU A 68 18.64 9.03 -10.32
N VAL A 69 17.57 9.07 -11.10
CA VAL A 69 17.15 10.26 -11.87
C VAL A 69 16.80 11.40 -10.90
N ALA A 70 16.05 11.10 -9.83
CA ALA A 70 15.69 12.11 -8.82
C ALA A 70 16.92 12.73 -8.14
N ILE A 71 17.95 11.92 -7.87
CA ILE A 71 19.22 12.40 -7.30
C ILE A 71 20.01 13.19 -8.34
N LYS A 72 20.14 12.68 -9.58
CA LYS A 72 20.98 13.31 -10.61
C LYS A 72 20.45 14.66 -11.07
N PHE A 73 19.13 14.81 -11.14
CA PHE A 73 18.48 16.01 -11.66
C PHE A 73 17.88 16.90 -10.58
N ASP A 74 18.22 16.69 -9.31
CA ASP A 74 17.71 17.47 -8.18
C ASP A 74 16.18 17.62 -8.22
N VAL A 75 15.48 16.50 -8.46
CA VAL A 75 14.02 16.50 -8.64
C VAL A 75 13.31 17.01 -7.38
N LEU A 76 13.78 16.66 -6.19
CA LEU A 76 13.18 17.10 -4.92
C LEU A 76 13.18 18.63 -4.75
N PRO A 77 14.31 19.35 -4.92
CA PRO A 77 14.31 20.81 -4.92
C PRO A 77 13.40 21.43 -5.98
N ARG A 78 13.32 20.83 -7.17
CA ARG A 78 12.44 21.32 -8.23
C ARG A 78 10.96 21.14 -7.86
N LEU A 79 10.60 20.00 -7.30
CA LEU A 79 9.23 19.75 -6.79
C LEU A 79 8.88 20.67 -5.62
N TRP A 80 9.84 20.97 -4.75
CA TRP A 80 9.66 21.98 -3.70
C TRP A 80 9.30 23.35 -4.29
N ASN A 81 10.11 23.83 -5.20
CA ASN A 81 9.87 25.12 -5.87
C ASN A 81 8.55 25.13 -6.64
N PHE A 82 8.19 24.01 -7.27
CA PHE A 82 6.91 23.86 -7.94
C PHE A 82 5.74 23.90 -6.94
N GLY A 83 5.83 23.21 -5.81
CA GLY A 83 4.84 23.23 -4.74
C GLY A 83 4.64 24.63 -4.16
N VAL A 84 5.73 25.37 -3.94
CA VAL A 84 5.66 26.77 -3.48
C VAL A 84 4.95 27.66 -4.52
N ARG A 85 5.30 27.54 -5.80
CA ARG A 85 4.63 28.29 -6.87
C ARG A 85 3.13 27.95 -6.98
N LEU A 86 2.80 26.66 -6.86
CA LEU A 86 1.43 26.19 -6.92
C LEU A 86 0.61 26.74 -5.73
N SER A 87 1.18 26.79 -4.53
CA SER A 87 0.52 27.37 -3.36
C SER A 87 0.25 28.86 -3.53
N GLN A 88 1.17 29.60 -4.13
CA GLN A 88 1.02 31.02 -4.44
C GLN A 88 -0.06 31.30 -5.50
N LEU A 89 -0.28 30.36 -6.42
CA LEU A 89 -1.28 30.48 -7.48
C LEU A 89 -2.70 30.19 -6.95
N ILE A 90 -2.83 29.22 -6.06
CA ILE A 90 -4.12 28.70 -5.59
C ILE A 90 -4.62 29.45 -4.36
N LEU A 91 -3.71 29.84 -3.47
CA LEU A 91 -4.06 30.48 -2.20
C LEU A 91 -4.02 32.00 -2.29
N PRO A 92 -4.92 32.70 -1.59
CA PRO A 92 -4.81 34.15 -1.41
C PRO A 92 -3.45 34.54 -0.82
N ALA A 93 -2.91 35.69 -1.21
CA ALA A 93 -1.57 36.14 -0.83
C ALA A 93 -1.30 36.09 0.70
N LYS A 94 -2.33 36.32 1.51
CA LYS A 94 -2.25 36.22 2.99
C LYS A 94 -1.92 34.78 3.47
N TRP A 95 -2.27 33.76 2.70
CA TRP A 95 -2.10 32.34 3.03
C TRP A 95 -0.90 31.74 2.30
N ALA A 96 -0.52 32.29 1.16
CA ALA A 96 0.61 31.84 0.34
C ALA A 96 1.97 32.24 0.92
N ALA A 97 2.04 33.35 1.68
CA ALA A 97 3.26 33.84 2.37
C ALA A 97 3.53 33.09 3.70
N VAL A 98 2.79 32.05 3.97
CA VAL A 98 2.60 31.41 5.27
C VAL A 98 3.64 30.34 5.54
N SER A 99 3.90 30.15 6.80
CA SER A 99 4.74 29.20 7.54
C SER A 99 5.43 28.08 6.74
N SER A 100 6.64 27.74 7.13
CA SER A 100 7.40 26.55 6.67
C SER A 100 6.57 25.27 6.66
N VAL A 101 5.62 25.13 7.58
CA VAL A 101 4.68 24.01 7.68
C VAL A 101 3.75 23.92 6.47
N ALA A 102 3.15 25.02 6.05
CA ALA A 102 2.26 25.03 4.89
C ALA A 102 3.01 24.68 3.58
N GLN A 103 4.23 25.22 3.42
CA GLN A 103 5.08 24.90 2.28
C GLN A 103 5.47 23.40 2.27
N SER A 104 5.78 22.83 3.43
CA SER A 104 6.09 21.41 3.58
C SER A 104 4.88 20.53 3.24
N LEU A 105 3.68 20.91 3.63
CA LEU A 105 2.44 20.18 3.28
C LEU A 105 2.19 20.19 1.77
N TRP A 106 2.34 21.36 1.12
CA TRP A 106 2.23 21.45 -0.33
C TRP A 106 3.28 20.60 -1.05
N PHE A 107 4.52 20.67 -0.61
CA PHE A 107 5.60 19.87 -1.18
C PHE A 107 5.32 18.35 -1.08
N LEU A 108 4.92 17.88 0.10
CA LEU A 108 4.62 16.47 0.30
C LEU A 108 3.37 16.03 -0.48
N SER A 109 2.37 16.92 -0.61
CA SER A 109 1.23 16.67 -1.50
C SER A 109 1.66 16.52 -2.96
N VAL A 110 2.52 17.43 -3.45
CA VAL A 110 3.06 17.37 -4.83
C VAL A 110 3.85 16.08 -5.06
N ILE A 111 4.74 15.70 -4.13
CA ILE A 111 5.49 14.44 -4.22
C ILE A 111 4.55 13.24 -4.26
N SER A 112 3.57 13.18 -3.36
CA SER A 112 2.61 12.06 -3.29
C SER A 112 1.85 11.91 -4.60
N ASN A 113 1.30 13.01 -5.13
CA ASN A 113 0.57 12.97 -6.41
C ASN A 113 1.50 12.60 -7.58
N PHE A 114 2.71 13.18 -7.62
CA PHE A 114 3.69 12.87 -8.65
C PHE A 114 4.09 11.39 -8.62
N SER A 115 4.41 10.83 -7.45
CA SER A 115 4.73 9.40 -7.30
C SER A 115 3.58 8.53 -7.76
N THR A 116 2.34 8.85 -7.35
CA THR A 116 1.17 8.10 -7.80
C THR A 116 1.07 8.07 -9.32
N VAL A 117 1.21 9.21 -9.99
CA VAL A 117 1.14 9.28 -11.47
C VAL A 117 2.25 8.45 -12.12
N VAL A 118 3.46 8.50 -11.59
CA VAL A 118 4.59 7.74 -12.14
C VAL A 118 4.43 6.23 -11.93
N ASP A 119 3.75 5.81 -10.86
CA ASP A 119 3.51 4.40 -10.54
C ASP A 119 2.27 3.82 -11.25
N LEU A 120 1.37 4.67 -11.82
CA LEU A 120 0.18 4.20 -12.55
C LEU A 120 0.48 3.17 -13.64
N PRO A 121 1.51 3.32 -14.51
CA PRO A 121 1.80 2.33 -15.55
C PRO A 121 2.16 0.95 -14.98
N LEU A 122 2.92 0.91 -13.88
CA LEU A 122 3.28 -0.35 -13.21
C LEU A 122 2.07 -1.00 -12.58
N SER A 123 1.24 -0.22 -11.89
CA SER A 123 -0.02 -0.67 -11.30
C SER A 123 -0.98 -1.21 -12.37
N TYR A 124 -1.13 -0.49 -13.49
CA TYR A 124 -1.94 -0.95 -14.61
C TYR A 124 -1.45 -2.30 -15.17
N TYR A 125 -0.15 -2.42 -15.41
CA TYR A 125 0.43 -3.68 -15.92
C TYR A 125 0.22 -4.83 -14.93
N GLN A 126 0.41 -4.58 -13.64
CA GLN A 126 0.20 -5.60 -12.61
C GLN A 126 -1.23 -6.14 -12.65
N HIS A 127 -2.24 -5.26 -12.60
CA HIS A 127 -3.64 -5.67 -12.51
C HIS A 127 -4.20 -6.17 -13.84
N PHE A 128 -4.01 -5.42 -14.94
CA PHE A 128 -4.68 -5.69 -16.20
C PHE A 128 -3.89 -6.53 -17.21
N VAL A 129 -2.63 -6.82 -16.94
CA VAL A 129 -1.82 -7.70 -17.78
C VAL A 129 -1.39 -8.94 -17.03
N LEU A 130 -0.75 -8.77 -15.87
CA LEU A 130 -0.19 -9.89 -15.13
C LEU A 130 -1.28 -10.69 -14.41
N GLU A 131 -2.11 -10.08 -13.60
CA GLU A 131 -3.17 -10.77 -12.83
C GLU A 131 -4.27 -11.28 -13.74
N GLU A 132 -4.63 -10.53 -14.79
CA GLU A 132 -5.63 -10.93 -15.78
C GLU A 132 -5.19 -12.19 -16.54
N LYS A 133 -3.91 -12.30 -16.90
CA LYS A 133 -3.35 -13.49 -17.57
C LYS A 133 -3.57 -14.78 -16.78
N PHE A 134 -3.60 -14.70 -15.46
CA PHE A 134 -3.82 -15.85 -14.57
C PHE A 134 -5.25 -15.98 -14.06
N GLY A 135 -6.16 -15.11 -14.51
CA GLY A 135 -7.56 -15.13 -14.12
C GLY A 135 -7.83 -14.61 -12.72
N PHE A 136 -6.87 -13.91 -12.10
CA PHE A 136 -7.00 -13.35 -10.75
C PHE A 136 -7.57 -11.94 -10.75
N ASN A 137 -7.51 -11.22 -11.90
CA ASN A 137 -8.05 -9.88 -11.98
C ASN A 137 -9.57 -9.89 -12.23
N LYS A 138 -10.30 -9.22 -11.35
CA LYS A 138 -11.72 -8.89 -11.51
C LYS A 138 -11.98 -7.39 -11.40
N LEU A 139 -10.91 -6.62 -11.28
CA LEU A 139 -10.95 -5.18 -11.18
C LEU A 139 -11.28 -4.57 -12.54
N THR A 140 -12.30 -3.74 -12.61
CA THR A 140 -12.59 -2.96 -13.83
C THR A 140 -11.71 -1.70 -13.87
N LYS A 141 -11.39 -1.22 -15.08
CA LYS A 141 -10.60 0.01 -15.25
C LYS A 141 -11.23 1.21 -14.55
N HIS A 142 -12.56 1.32 -14.63
CA HIS A 142 -13.30 2.39 -13.94
C HIS A 142 -13.11 2.33 -12.42
N LEU A 143 -13.21 1.14 -11.84
CA LEU A 143 -13.07 0.95 -10.40
C LEU A 143 -11.62 1.20 -9.94
N TRP A 144 -10.62 0.75 -10.73
CA TRP A 144 -9.22 1.04 -10.46
C TRP A 144 -8.92 2.54 -10.40
N ILE A 145 -9.46 3.33 -11.36
CA ILE A 145 -9.34 4.79 -11.34
C ILE A 145 -10.03 5.36 -10.11
N ALA A 146 -11.27 4.93 -9.83
CA ALA A 146 -12.04 5.40 -8.69
C ALA A 146 -11.33 5.10 -7.36
N ASP A 147 -10.76 3.90 -7.20
CA ASP A 147 -10.04 3.51 -5.99
C ASP A 147 -8.71 4.28 -5.85
N THR A 148 -8.02 4.54 -6.96
CA THR A 148 -6.83 5.42 -6.95
C THR A 148 -7.19 6.83 -6.49
N LEU A 149 -8.27 7.42 -7.03
CA LEU A 149 -8.71 8.76 -6.64
C LEU A 149 -9.20 8.81 -5.19
N LYS A 150 -9.97 7.81 -4.74
CA LYS A 150 -10.36 7.68 -3.33
C LYS A 150 -9.15 7.56 -2.41
N GLY A 151 -8.16 6.72 -2.79
CA GLY A 151 -6.92 6.56 -2.05
C GLY A 151 -6.15 7.87 -1.90
N LEU A 152 -6.03 8.64 -3.00
CA LEU A 152 -5.42 9.98 -2.95
C LEU A 152 -6.21 10.94 -2.06
N ALA A 153 -7.53 11.01 -2.21
CA ALA A 153 -8.38 11.88 -1.41
C ALA A 153 -8.28 11.54 0.09
N LEU A 154 -8.36 10.25 0.44
CA LEU A 154 -8.20 9.80 1.82
C LEU A 154 -6.78 10.04 2.35
N GLY A 155 -5.77 9.81 1.53
CA GLY A 155 -4.38 10.09 1.89
C GLY A 155 -4.16 11.54 2.27
N HIS A 156 -4.74 12.49 1.53
CA HIS A 156 -4.67 13.90 1.86
C HIS A 156 -5.59 14.28 3.04
N ALA A 157 -6.80 13.74 3.10
CA ALA A 157 -7.76 14.06 4.16
C ALA A 157 -7.32 13.57 5.55
N LEU A 158 -6.65 12.41 5.61
CA LEU A 158 -6.19 11.82 6.87
C LEU A 158 -4.71 12.13 7.12
N GLY A 159 -3.88 11.99 6.11
CA GLY A 159 -2.44 12.23 6.21
C GLY A 159 -2.09 13.71 6.39
N GLY A 160 -2.85 14.61 5.74
CA GLY A 160 -2.64 16.05 5.86
C GLY A 160 -2.71 16.57 7.30
N PRO A 161 -3.80 16.35 8.06
CA PRO A 161 -3.89 16.75 9.46
C PRO A 161 -2.84 16.10 10.37
N VAL A 162 -2.53 14.81 10.15
CA VAL A 162 -1.49 14.11 10.92
C VAL A 162 -0.13 14.75 10.67
N LEU A 163 0.20 14.99 9.41
CA LEU A 163 1.46 15.63 9.03
C LEU A 163 1.55 17.08 9.52
N TYR A 164 0.44 17.82 9.46
CA TYR A 164 0.35 19.16 10.02
C TYR A 164 0.65 19.16 11.53
N GLY A 165 0.01 18.26 12.28
CA GLY A 165 0.25 18.10 13.72
C GLY A 165 1.70 17.75 14.03
N PHE A 166 2.29 16.82 13.27
CA PHE A 166 3.70 16.44 13.38
C PHE A 166 4.64 17.63 13.18
N LEU A 167 4.45 18.38 12.08
CA LEU A 167 5.28 19.54 11.75
C LEU A 167 5.12 20.68 12.78
N LYS A 168 3.89 20.87 13.31
CA LYS A 168 3.65 21.88 14.35
C LYS A 168 4.30 21.52 15.69
N ILE A 169 4.34 20.25 16.05
CA ILE A 169 5.07 19.78 17.24
C ILE A 169 6.55 20.08 17.06
N PHE A 170 7.11 19.76 15.90
CA PHE A 170 8.52 19.99 15.59
C PHE A 170 8.87 21.48 15.61
N GLU A 171 8.01 22.35 15.08
CA GLU A 171 8.20 23.81 15.08
C GLU A 171 8.13 24.41 16.50
N LYS A 172 7.24 23.87 17.36
CA LYS A 172 6.93 24.46 18.68
C LYS A 172 7.85 23.97 19.80
N PHE A 173 8.32 22.73 19.75
CA PHE A 173 9.03 22.06 20.84
C PHE A 173 10.47 21.72 20.44
N GLU A 174 11.34 22.72 20.26
CA GLU A 174 12.70 22.55 19.75
C GLU A 174 13.55 21.53 20.53
N THR A 175 13.47 21.55 21.87
CA THR A 175 14.35 20.73 22.74
C THR A 175 13.70 19.41 23.13
N ASN A 176 12.39 19.40 23.39
CA ASN A 176 11.66 18.24 23.90
C ASN A 176 10.71 17.61 22.88
N PHE A 177 10.86 17.93 21.59
CA PHE A 177 9.96 17.51 20.52
C PHE A 177 9.75 15.98 20.48
N LEU A 178 10.78 15.22 20.84
CA LEU A 178 10.75 13.75 20.78
C LEU A 178 9.63 13.14 21.64
N TRP A 179 9.45 13.60 22.87
CA TRP A 179 8.41 13.12 23.76
C TRP A 179 7.02 13.46 23.25
N TYR A 180 6.83 14.68 22.74
CA TYR A 180 5.56 15.11 22.18
C TYR A 180 5.23 14.37 20.89
N ILE A 181 6.22 14.08 20.02
CA ILE A 181 6.03 13.27 18.81
C ILE A 181 5.68 11.83 19.18
N CYS A 182 6.36 11.21 20.16
CA CYS A 182 6.01 9.87 20.61
C CYS A 182 4.55 9.79 21.11
N GLY A 183 4.13 10.75 21.94
CA GLY A 183 2.75 10.83 22.42
C GLY A 183 1.75 11.07 21.28
N PHE A 184 2.09 11.93 20.33
CA PHE A 184 1.25 12.21 19.16
C PHE A 184 1.10 10.98 18.25
N ILE A 185 2.20 10.28 17.96
CA ILE A 185 2.17 9.04 17.15
C ILE A 185 1.31 7.98 17.85
N PHE A 186 1.48 7.84 19.16
CA PHE A 186 0.66 6.90 19.96
C PHE A 186 -0.83 7.24 19.87
N LEU A 187 -1.20 8.51 20.02
CA LEU A 187 -2.58 8.97 19.86
C LEU A 187 -3.11 8.68 18.45
N VAL A 188 -2.34 9.03 17.41
CA VAL A 188 -2.71 8.77 16.02
C VAL A 188 -2.90 7.27 15.78
N GLN A 189 -2.05 6.42 16.38
CA GLN A 189 -2.16 4.97 16.25
C GLN A 189 -3.45 4.42 16.89
N ILE A 190 -3.81 4.88 18.08
CA ILE A 190 -5.08 4.51 18.73
C ILE A 190 -6.27 4.93 17.86
N LEU A 191 -6.26 6.17 17.38
CA LEU A 191 -7.30 6.67 16.47
C LEU A 191 -7.37 5.86 15.18
N ALA A 192 -6.24 5.53 14.57
CA ALA A 192 -6.19 4.74 13.35
C ALA A 192 -6.76 3.32 13.55
N ILE A 193 -6.38 2.62 14.63
CA ILE A 193 -6.90 1.29 14.94
C ILE A 193 -8.43 1.31 15.11
N THR A 194 -8.98 2.40 15.63
CA THR A 194 -10.43 2.54 15.83
C THR A 194 -11.16 3.02 14.58
N LEU A 195 -10.62 4.05 13.92
CA LEU A 195 -11.31 4.71 12.79
C LEU A 195 -11.19 3.93 11.47
N ILE A 196 -10.06 3.28 11.22
CA ILE A 196 -9.84 2.56 9.96
C ILE A 196 -10.88 1.45 9.74
N PRO A 197 -11.12 0.52 10.68
CA PRO A 197 -12.11 -0.54 10.48
C PRO A 197 -13.55 0.00 10.35
N VAL A 198 -13.87 1.07 11.08
CA VAL A 198 -15.24 1.58 11.15
C VAL A 198 -15.60 2.48 9.97
N PHE A 199 -14.68 3.36 9.54
CA PHE A 199 -14.97 4.38 8.53
C PHE A 199 -14.29 4.13 7.19
N ILE A 200 -13.03 3.67 7.20
CA ILE A 200 -12.23 3.55 5.97
C ILE A 200 -12.49 2.23 5.27
N MET A 201 -12.45 1.12 6.00
CA MET A 201 -12.67 -0.19 5.39
C MET A 201 -14.01 -0.32 4.65
N PRO A 202 -15.15 0.23 5.15
CA PRO A 202 -16.42 0.18 4.43
C PRO A 202 -16.45 0.98 3.11
N LEU A 203 -15.52 1.92 2.89
CA LEU A 203 -15.42 2.66 1.62
C LEU A 203 -14.89 1.80 0.47
N PHE A 204 -14.12 0.75 0.79
CA PHE A 204 -13.50 -0.13 -0.17
C PHE A 204 -14.07 -1.55 -0.13
N ASN A 205 -14.67 -1.94 0.99
CA ASN A 205 -15.09 -3.32 1.22
C ASN A 205 -16.54 -3.36 1.72
N LYS A 206 -17.28 -4.36 1.26
CA LYS A 206 -18.60 -4.65 1.76
C LYS A 206 -18.51 -5.74 2.84
N PHE A 207 -18.93 -5.40 4.05
CA PHE A 207 -19.03 -6.34 5.15
C PHE A 207 -20.44 -6.92 5.20
N THR A 208 -20.55 -8.23 5.12
CA THR A 208 -21.81 -8.95 5.30
C THR A 208 -21.68 -9.93 6.46
N PRO A 209 -22.71 -10.11 7.29
CA PRO A 209 -22.68 -11.17 8.28
C PRO A 209 -22.43 -12.51 7.60
N LEU A 210 -21.60 -13.36 8.20
CA LEU A 210 -21.37 -14.70 7.71
C LEU A 210 -22.67 -15.50 7.83
N GLU A 211 -23.10 -16.12 6.72
CA GLU A 211 -24.28 -16.95 6.68
C GLU A 211 -24.19 -18.13 7.65
N ASP A 212 -25.35 -18.55 8.18
CA ASP A 212 -25.41 -19.70 9.07
C ASP A 212 -25.06 -20.98 8.33
N GLY A 213 -23.99 -21.64 8.79
CA GLY A 213 -23.48 -22.84 8.13
C GLY A 213 -22.41 -23.54 8.97
N PRO A 214 -21.90 -24.69 8.47
CA PRO A 214 -20.89 -25.48 9.18
C PRO A 214 -19.61 -24.67 9.47
N LEU A 215 -19.22 -23.77 8.57
CA LEU A 215 -18.06 -22.90 8.73
C LEU A 215 -18.24 -21.96 9.93
N LYS A 216 -19.40 -21.28 10.05
CA LYS A 216 -19.69 -20.39 11.17
C LYS A 216 -19.66 -21.13 12.50
N LYS A 217 -20.24 -22.35 12.56
CA LYS A 217 -20.18 -23.21 13.74
C LYS A 217 -18.73 -23.56 14.10
N SER A 218 -17.94 -24.02 13.13
CA SER A 218 -16.53 -24.37 13.37
C SER A 218 -15.72 -23.20 13.91
N ILE A 219 -15.98 -21.98 13.44
CA ILE A 219 -15.32 -20.76 13.92
C ILE A 219 -15.76 -20.47 15.37
N HIS A 220 -17.06 -20.58 15.67
CA HIS A 220 -17.56 -20.42 17.05
C HIS A 220 -16.97 -21.44 18.01
N ASP A 221 -16.92 -22.72 17.60
CA ASP A 221 -16.36 -23.80 18.42
C ASP A 221 -14.86 -23.57 18.70
N LEU A 222 -14.12 -23.10 17.68
CA LEU A 222 -12.71 -22.76 17.84
C LEU A 222 -12.52 -21.56 18.79
N ALA A 223 -13.30 -20.50 18.62
CA ALA A 223 -13.26 -19.34 19.48
C ALA A 223 -13.58 -19.69 20.92
N PHE A 224 -14.60 -20.53 21.12
CA PHE A 224 -14.97 -21.03 22.45
C PHE A 224 -13.84 -21.83 23.11
N LYS A 225 -13.20 -22.75 22.34
CA LYS A 225 -12.03 -23.53 22.82
C LYS A 225 -10.85 -22.66 23.22
N LEU A 226 -10.67 -21.54 22.53
CA LEU A 226 -9.57 -20.60 22.80
C LEU A 226 -9.92 -19.54 23.85
N GLY A 227 -11.15 -19.53 24.38
CA GLY A 227 -11.63 -18.50 25.30
C GLY A 227 -11.67 -17.10 24.68
N PHE A 228 -11.82 -17.02 23.35
CA PHE A 228 -11.85 -15.76 22.61
C PHE A 228 -13.29 -15.21 22.58
N PRO A 229 -13.53 -13.97 23.08
CA PRO A 229 -14.85 -13.35 23.02
C PRO A 229 -15.18 -12.98 21.57
N LEU A 230 -16.13 -13.69 20.96
CA LEU A 230 -16.51 -13.53 19.58
C LEU A 230 -17.92 -12.94 19.48
N ASP A 231 -18.03 -11.63 19.18
CA ASP A 231 -19.31 -10.94 19.07
C ASP A 231 -19.92 -11.05 17.66
N LYS A 232 -19.09 -10.92 16.63
CA LYS A 232 -19.56 -10.91 15.23
C LYS A 232 -18.56 -11.59 14.31
N ILE A 233 -19.08 -12.40 13.39
CA ILE A 233 -18.32 -12.95 12.27
C ILE A 233 -18.83 -12.28 11.00
N LEU A 234 -17.93 -11.60 10.29
CA LEU A 234 -18.24 -10.90 9.07
C LEU A 234 -17.50 -11.53 7.90
N SER A 235 -18.19 -11.70 6.80
CA SER A 235 -17.58 -11.99 5.50
C SER A 235 -17.17 -10.70 4.84
N LEU A 236 -15.92 -10.61 4.38
CA LEU A 236 -15.37 -9.45 3.70
C LEU A 236 -15.44 -9.69 2.18
N ILE A 237 -16.17 -8.83 1.49
CA ILE A 237 -16.18 -8.78 0.04
C ILE A 237 -15.55 -7.46 -0.38
N HIS A 238 -14.40 -7.51 -1.04
CA HIS A 238 -13.83 -6.32 -1.64
C HIS A 238 -14.76 -5.82 -2.74
N ILE A 239 -15.10 -4.54 -2.74
CA ILE A 239 -16.08 -3.97 -3.71
C ILE A 239 -15.54 -4.14 -5.15
N SER A 240 -14.22 -4.19 -5.31
CA SER A 240 -13.54 -4.40 -6.59
C SER A 240 -13.32 -5.88 -6.95
N GLU A 241 -13.47 -6.83 -5.99
CA GLU A 241 -13.19 -8.26 -6.19
C GLU A 241 -14.31 -9.14 -5.61
N PRO A 242 -15.47 -9.27 -6.27
CA PRO A 242 -16.59 -10.02 -5.70
C PRO A 242 -16.39 -11.55 -5.59
N THR A 243 -15.20 -12.08 -5.89
CA THR A 243 -15.03 -13.56 -6.01
C THR A 243 -13.72 -14.10 -5.42
N ARG A 244 -13.07 -13.39 -4.52
CA ARG A 244 -11.88 -13.93 -3.82
C ARG A 244 -12.20 -15.11 -2.87
N HIS A 245 -13.48 -15.38 -2.61
CA HIS A 245 -13.94 -16.48 -1.74
C HIS A 245 -13.99 -17.86 -2.40
N ALA A 246 -13.64 -17.99 -3.68
CA ALA A 246 -13.65 -19.27 -4.38
C ALA A 246 -12.26 -19.92 -4.52
N GLN A 247 -11.25 -19.45 -3.77
CA GLN A 247 -9.87 -19.93 -3.89
C GLN A 247 -9.23 -20.17 -2.51
N ILE A 248 -9.89 -20.92 -1.68
CA ILE A 248 -9.25 -21.68 -0.58
C ILE A 248 -9.48 -23.15 -0.84
#